data_c8975d3f02cc1c3e5b051a866bf3d875
#
_entry.id   c8975d3f02cc1c3e5b051a866bf3d875
#
_cell.length_a   1.000
_cell.length_b   1.000
_cell.length_c   1.000
_cell.angle_alpha   90.00
_cell.angle_beta   90.00
_cell.angle_gamma   90.00
#
_symmetry.space_group_name_H-M   'P 1'
#
loop_
_entity.id
_entity.type
_entity.pdbx_description
1 polymer ?
#
loop_
_entity_poly.entity_id
_entity_poly.type
_entity_poly.pdbx_seq_one_letter_code
_entity_poly.pdbx_strand_id
1 'polypeptide(L)'
;MARRAGVGIGTLYRNFPTREALYEAVYRREVEQLVELAKDIEGKMTPVEALCRWLRAGVEFMATKKGMAAALTMAAHGSSELVAYSLDQLTRALGKLLQSAAAAGEIRADIDPEDLLRALVGMCYAYDGTAWQPTVLRLIDVFIDGLRRRPEKRHDPGL
;
A
#
# COMPACT_ATOMS: atom_id res chain seq x y z
N MET A 1 24.84 -0.48 0.67
CA MET A 1 23.86 0.39 1.37
C MET A 1 24.53 1.52 2.15
N ALA A 2 25.40 1.30 3.11
CA ALA A 2 26.02 2.36 3.91
C ALA A 2 26.74 3.47 3.07
N ARG A 3 27.44 3.11 1.99
CA ARG A 3 28.11 4.05 1.08
C ARG A 3 27.15 5.02 0.35
N ARG A 4 25.91 4.63 0.08
CA ARG A 4 24.91 5.49 -0.59
C ARG A 4 24.21 6.44 0.37
N ALA A 5 24.18 6.11 1.67
CA ALA A 5 23.52 6.92 2.70
C ALA A 5 24.47 7.89 3.43
N GLY A 6 25.78 7.90 3.11
CA GLY A 6 26.76 8.75 3.78
C GLY A 6 26.98 8.42 5.27
N VAL A 7 26.49 7.27 5.73
CA VAL A 7 26.59 6.83 7.13
C VAL A 7 27.71 5.81 7.28
N GLY A 8 28.59 6.02 8.27
CA GLY A 8 29.68 5.08 8.55
C GLY A 8 29.13 3.70 8.95
N ILE A 9 29.74 2.63 8.43
CA ILE A 9 29.36 1.24 8.73
C ILE A 9 29.26 0.98 10.23
N GLY A 10 30.17 1.54 11.04
CA GLY A 10 30.17 1.40 12.49
C GLY A 10 28.96 2.04 13.19
N THR A 11 28.42 3.12 12.63
CA THR A 11 27.20 3.77 13.15
C THR A 11 25.97 2.96 12.81
N LEU A 12 25.93 2.35 11.62
CA LEU A 12 24.83 1.47 11.22
C LEU A 12 24.74 0.25 12.14
N TYR A 13 25.85 -0.45 12.39
CA TYR A 13 25.86 -1.65 13.28
C TYR A 13 25.64 -1.32 14.74
N ARG A 14 25.92 -0.12 15.23
CA ARG A 14 25.58 0.31 16.58
C ARG A 14 24.07 0.50 16.78
N ASN A 15 23.38 1.01 15.76
CA ASN A 15 21.92 1.23 15.82
C ASN A 15 21.11 0.00 15.41
N PHE A 16 21.67 -0.84 14.53
CA PHE A 16 21.01 -2.05 14.01
C PHE A 16 21.99 -3.22 14.11
N PRO A 17 22.01 -3.93 15.27
CA PRO A 17 23.00 -4.98 15.52
C PRO A 17 22.81 -6.20 14.61
N THR A 18 21.60 -6.39 14.05
CA THR A 18 21.28 -7.48 13.12
C THR A 18 20.65 -6.96 11.83
N ARG A 19 20.65 -7.82 10.80
CA ARG A 19 19.98 -7.52 9.52
C ARG A 19 18.47 -7.43 9.70
N GLU A 20 17.93 -8.26 10.55
CA GLU A 20 16.53 -8.31 10.96
C GLU A 20 16.10 -6.97 11.60
N ALA A 21 16.89 -6.48 12.56
CA ALA A 21 16.62 -5.18 13.22
C ALA A 21 16.62 -4.02 12.23
N LEU A 22 17.55 -4.02 11.26
CA LEU A 22 17.58 -3.03 10.19
C LEU A 22 16.33 -3.16 9.29
N TYR A 23 15.97 -4.39 8.90
CA TYR A 23 14.79 -4.66 8.08
C TYR A 23 13.53 -4.15 8.78
N GLU A 24 13.32 -4.51 10.04
CA GLU A 24 12.15 -4.10 10.82
C GLU A 24 12.05 -2.58 10.95
N ALA A 25 13.14 -1.90 11.25
CA ALA A 25 13.15 -0.45 11.41
C ALA A 25 12.79 0.26 10.10
N VAL A 26 13.36 -0.15 8.98
CA VAL A 26 13.03 0.43 7.67
C VAL A 26 11.59 0.09 7.29
N TYR A 27 11.16 -1.14 7.51
CA TYR A 27 9.80 -1.57 7.20
C TYR A 27 8.74 -0.79 8.00
N ARG A 28 8.95 -0.61 9.33
CA ARG A 28 8.06 0.22 10.16
C ARG A 28 7.99 1.66 9.66
N ARG A 29 9.14 2.23 9.29
CA ARG A 29 9.20 3.59 8.76
C ARG A 29 8.42 3.73 7.46
N GLU A 30 8.53 2.78 6.55
CA GLU A 30 7.78 2.76 5.29
C GLU A 30 6.25 2.63 5.55
N VAL A 31 5.84 1.79 6.53
CA VAL A 31 4.43 1.69 6.94
C VAL A 31 3.92 3.02 7.49
N GLU A 32 4.69 3.67 8.37
CA GLU A 32 4.36 4.99 8.92
C GLU A 32 4.19 6.03 7.82
N GLN A 33 5.09 6.07 6.83
CA GLN A 33 5.01 6.99 5.70
C GLN A 33 3.75 6.76 4.87
N LEU A 34 3.34 5.52 4.67
CA LEU A 34 2.12 5.19 3.93
C LEU A 34 0.86 5.58 4.72
N VAL A 35 0.89 5.44 6.06
CA VAL A 35 -0.19 5.93 6.94
C VAL A 35 -0.27 7.46 6.93
N GLU A 36 0.86 8.15 7.02
CA GLU A 36 0.90 9.62 6.94
C GLU A 36 0.41 10.13 5.57
N LEU A 37 0.81 9.45 4.48
CA LEU A 37 0.33 9.80 3.15
C LEU A 37 -1.20 9.82 3.09
N ALA A 38 -1.89 8.85 3.70
CA ALA A 38 -3.36 8.83 3.73
C ALA A 38 -3.95 10.09 4.36
N LYS A 39 -3.34 10.58 5.45
CA LYS A 39 -3.75 11.83 6.11
C LYS A 39 -3.43 13.05 5.25
N ASP A 40 -2.25 13.07 4.64
CA ASP A 40 -1.76 14.21 3.88
C ASP A 40 -2.55 14.48 2.60
N ILE A 41 -3.11 13.43 1.99
CA ILE A 41 -3.89 13.55 0.75
C ILE A 41 -5.38 13.80 0.99
N GLU A 42 -5.86 13.56 2.21
CA GLU A 42 -7.24 13.80 2.60
C GLU A 42 -7.62 15.28 2.41
N GLY A 43 -8.70 15.55 1.70
CA GLY A 43 -9.16 16.90 1.42
C GLY A 43 -8.36 17.72 0.40
N LYS A 44 -7.25 17.16 -0.14
CA LYS A 44 -6.43 17.84 -1.17
C LYS A 44 -6.78 17.45 -2.60
N MET A 45 -7.57 16.42 -2.78
CA MET A 45 -8.04 15.88 -4.05
C MET A 45 -9.38 15.19 -3.88
N THR A 46 -10.00 14.70 -4.96
CA THR A 46 -11.24 13.92 -4.81
C THR A 46 -10.95 12.62 -4.04
N PRO A 47 -11.93 12.11 -3.27
CA PRO A 47 -11.73 10.91 -2.46
C PRO A 47 -11.28 9.69 -3.27
N VAL A 48 -11.79 9.49 -4.49
CA VAL A 48 -11.34 8.38 -5.33
C VAL A 48 -9.92 8.58 -5.86
N GLU A 49 -9.51 9.83 -6.14
CA GLU A 49 -8.11 10.12 -6.51
C GLU A 49 -7.17 9.87 -5.35
N ALA A 50 -7.57 10.24 -4.12
CA ALA A 50 -6.80 9.95 -2.92
C ALA A 50 -6.63 8.43 -2.72
N LEU A 51 -7.71 7.67 -2.85
CA LEU A 51 -7.66 6.20 -2.79
C LEU A 51 -6.72 5.63 -3.85
N CYS A 52 -6.84 6.06 -5.11
CA CYS A 52 -5.98 5.61 -6.21
C CYS A 52 -4.50 5.91 -5.93
N ARG A 53 -4.19 7.14 -5.49
CA ARG A 53 -2.83 7.55 -5.15
C ARG A 53 -2.23 6.71 -4.03
N TRP A 54 -3.03 6.44 -2.99
CA TRP A 54 -2.58 5.63 -1.87
C TRP A 54 -2.30 4.17 -2.28
N LEU A 55 -3.18 3.55 -3.08
CA LEU A 55 -2.97 2.19 -3.59
C LEU A 55 -1.70 2.10 -4.46
N ARG A 56 -1.43 3.11 -5.29
CA ARG A 56 -0.19 3.20 -6.09
C ARG A 56 1.04 3.32 -5.21
N ALA A 57 1.00 4.13 -4.16
CA ALA A 57 2.08 4.21 -3.16
C ALA A 57 2.27 2.88 -2.41
N GLY A 58 1.20 2.12 -2.19
CA GLY A 58 1.27 0.76 -1.67
C GLY A 58 2.07 -0.20 -2.55
N VAL A 59 1.99 -0.07 -3.88
CA VAL A 59 2.84 -0.86 -4.81
C VAL A 59 4.31 -0.50 -4.67
N GLU A 60 4.64 0.78 -4.53
CA GLU A 60 6.01 1.26 -4.31
C GLU A 60 6.56 0.75 -2.98
N PHE A 61 5.74 0.80 -1.91
CA PHE A 61 6.07 0.19 -0.62
C PHE A 61 6.39 -1.30 -0.75
N MET A 62 5.58 -2.06 -1.49
CA MET A 62 5.82 -3.48 -1.72
C MET A 62 7.09 -3.74 -2.53
N ALA A 63 7.44 -2.87 -3.47
CA ALA A 63 8.70 -2.95 -4.22
C ALA A 63 9.91 -2.75 -3.31
N THR A 64 9.87 -1.75 -2.43
CA THR A 64 10.91 -1.50 -1.42
C THR A 64 11.06 -2.72 -0.50
N LYS A 65 9.95 -3.26 0.00
CA LYS A 65 9.92 -4.45 0.86
C LYS A 65 10.57 -5.66 0.19
N LYS A 66 10.16 -5.99 -1.04
CA LYS A 66 10.71 -7.10 -1.80
C LYS A 66 12.20 -6.91 -2.12
N GLY A 67 12.58 -5.73 -2.56
CA GLY A 67 13.98 -5.40 -2.86
C GLY A 67 14.88 -5.45 -1.63
N MET A 68 14.40 -4.97 -0.49
CA MET A 68 15.15 -5.02 0.77
C MET A 68 15.28 -6.45 1.30
N ALA A 69 14.22 -7.24 1.28
CA ALA A 69 14.26 -8.65 1.68
C ALA A 69 15.26 -9.44 0.84
N ALA A 70 15.26 -9.25 -0.49
CA ALA A 70 16.22 -9.88 -1.40
C ALA A 70 17.67 -9.41 -1.12
N ALA A 71 17.89 -8.10 -0.93
CA ALA A 71 19.21 -7.55 -0.66
C ALA A 71 19.82 -7.99 0.67
N LEU A 72 18.97 -8.29 1.67
CA LEU A 72 19.38 -8.79 2.97
C LEU A 72 19.39 -10.33 3.06
N THR A 73 18.99 -11.01 1.99
CA THR A 73 18.87 -12.48 1.94
C THR A 73 17.90 -12.99 3.01
N MET A 74 16.76 -12.31 3.15
CA MET A 74 15.74 -12.60 4.15
C MET A 74 14.46 -13.11 3.52
N ALA A 75 13.62 -13.77 4.34
CA ALA A 75 12.26 -14.10 3.93
C ALA A 75 11.45 -12.82 3.67
N ALA A 76 10.71 -12.79 2.57
CA ALA A 76 9.95 -11.60 2.14
C ALA A 76 8.80 -11.21 3.09
N HIS A 77 8.44 -12.07 4.05
CA HIS A 77 7.27 -11.88 4.92
C HIS A 77 7.58 -11.17 6.25
N GLY A 78 8.85 -11.12 6.68
CA GLY A 78 9.21 -10.59 8.01
C GLY A 78 8.69 -11.46 9.17
N SER A 79 8.77 -10.94 10.41
CA SER A 79 8.17 -11.60 11.57
C SER A 79 6.63 -11.50 11.53
N SER A 80 5.93 -12.47 12.15
CA SER A 80 4.47 -12.47 12.23
C SER A 80 3.93 -11.22 12.95
N GLU A 81 4.66 -10.73 13.96
CA GLU A 81 4.31 -9.52 14.71
C GLU A 81 4.41 -8.27 13.83
N LEU A 82 5.47 -8.15 13.02
CA LEU A 82 5.65 -7.04 12.10
C LEU A 82 4.57 -7.04 11.00
N VAL A 83 4.19 -8.21 10.51
CA VAL A 83 3.10 -8.37 9.53
C VAL A 83 1.76 -7.97 10.15
N ALA A 84 1.45 -8.42 11.36
CA ALA A 84 0.21 -8.07 12.05
C ALA A 84 0.13 -6.56 12.33
N TYR A 85 1.21 -5.94 12.80
CA TYR A 85 1.31 -4.50 12.99
C TYR A 85 1.01 -3.73 11.70
N SER A 86 1.67 -4.11 10.62
CA SER A 86 1.50 -3.40 9.34
C SER A 86 0.09 -3.58 8.78
N LEU A 87 -0.47 -4.78 8.87
CA LEU A 87 -1.83 -5.05 8.41
C LEU A 87 -2.84 -4.16 9.14
N ASP A 88 -2.78 -4.08 10.47
CA ASP A 88 -3.67 -3.24 11.29
C ASP A 88 -3.57 -1.76 10.89
N GLN A 89 -2.35 -1.20 10.81
CA GLN A 89 -2.14 0.21 10.49
C GLN A 89 -2.60 0.56 9.07
N LEU A 90 -2.27 -0.26 8.09
CA LEU A 90 -2.60 -0.02 6.70
C LEU A 90 -4.09 -0.24 6.42
N THR A 91 -4.71 -1.24 7.05
CA THR A 91 -6.17 -1.48 6.95
C THR A 91 -6.96 -0.29 7.48
N ARG A 92 -6.54 0.30 8.63
CA ARG A 92 -7.18 1.50 9.16
C ARG A 92 -7.03 2.72 8.25
N ALA A 93 -5.86 2.93 7.68
CA ALA A 93 -5.61 4.03 6.75
C ALA A 93 -6.45 3.87 5.47
N LEU A 94 -6.46 2.67 4.88
CA LEU A 94 -7.27 2.35 3.71
C LEU A 94 -8.77 2.48 3.99
N GLY A 95 -9.23 2.03 5.16
CA GLY A 95 -10.63 2.12 5.58
C GLY A 95 -11.16 3.55 5.60
N LYS A 96 -10.36 4.51 6.05
CA LYS A 96 -10.72 5.94 6.02
C LYS A 96 -10.87 6.46 4.60
N LEU A 97 -9.95 6.12 3.70
CA LEU A 97 -10.01 6.53 2.30
C LEU A 97 -11.22 5.92 1.58
N LEU A 98 -11.51 4.63 1.81
CA LEU A 98 -12.71 3.96 1.28
C LEU A 98 -13.98 4.61 1.81
N GLN A 99 -14.05 4.88 3.12
CA GLN A 99 -15.21 5.52 3.73
C GLN A 99 -15.45 6.91 3.15
N SER A 100 -14.40 7.71 2.96
CA SER A 100 -14.49 9.04 2.36
C SER A 100 -15.01 8.95 0.91
N ALA A 101 -14.49 8.05 0.09
CA ALA A 101 -14.90 7.88 -1.29
C ALA A 101 -16.34 7.33 -1.41
N ALA A 102 -16.75 6.44 -0.52
CA ALA A 102 -18.11 5.93 -0.47
C ALA A 102 -19.11 7.01 0.00
N ALA A 103 -18.75 7.82 1.01
CA ALA A 103 -19.57 8.93 1.49
C ALA A 103 -19.76 10.02 0.43
N ALA A 104 -18.75 10.26 -0.41
CA ALA A 104 -18.86 11.13 -1.58
C ALA A 104 -19.69 10.53 -2.74
N GLY A 105 -20.10 9.27 -2.63
CA GLY A 105 -20.87 8.57 -3.68
C GLY A 105 -20.04 8.17 -4.90
N GLU A 106 -18.70 8.28 -4.82
CA GLU A 106 -17.80 8.01 -5.95
C GLU A 106 -17.56 6.51 -6.16
N ILE A 107 -17.62 5.72 -5.06
CA ILE A 107 -17.45 4.27 -5.08
C ILE A 107 -18.58 3.54 -4.36
N ARG A 108 -18.65 2.22 -4.55
CA ARG A 108 -19.53 1.33 -3.78
C ARG A 108 -19.06 1.26 -2.31
N ALA A 109 -20.00 1.02 -1.37
CA ALA A 109 -19.74 1.06 0.08
C ALA A 109 -19.54 -0.34 0.71
N ASP A 110 -19.58 -1.41 -0.08
CA ASP A 110 -19.56 -2.81 0.37
C ASP A 110 -18.17 -3.46 0.25
N ILE A 111 -17.11 -2.65 0.22
CA ILE A 111 -15.73 -3.13 0.12
C ILE A 111 -15.10 -3.15 1.50
N ASP A 112 -14.65 -4.33 1.91
CA ASP A 112 -13.87 -4.49 3.13
C ASP A 112 -12.42 -4.02 2.91
N PRO A 113 -11.88 -3.13 3.79
CA PRO A 113 -10.52 -2.61 3.65
C PRO A 113 -9.44 -3.69 3.74
N GLU A 114 -9.64 -4.71 4.58
CA GLU A 114 -8.68 -5.79 4.74
C GLU A 114 -8.63 -6.67 3.49
N ASP A 115 -9.79 -6.98 2.90
CA ASP A 115 -9.87 -7.75 1.66
C ASP A 115 -9.17 -7.03 0.51
N LEU A 116 -9.40 -5.71 0.37
CA LEU A 116 -8.73 -4.92 -0.66
C LEU A 116 -7.21 -4.86 -0.44
N LEU A 117 -6.76 -4.67 0.81
CA LEU A 117 -5.35 -4.66 1.14
C LEU A 117 -4.69 -6.03 0.85
N ARG A 118 -5.35 -7.13 1.21
CA ARG A 118 -4.89 -8.49 0.91
C ARG A 118 -4.83 -8.76 -0.59
N ALA A 119 -5.81 -8.29 -1.35
CA ALA A 119 -5.80 -8.39 -2.81
C ALA A 119 -4.61 -7.64 -3.41
N LEU A 120 -4.33 -6.39 -2.95
CA LEU A 120 -3.17 -5.61 -3.38
C LEU A 120 -1.86 -6.35 -3.11
N VAL A 121 -1.69 -6.85 -1.88
CA VAL A 121 -0.50 -7.62 -1.48
C VAL A 121 -0.37 -8.89 -2.33
N GLY A 122 -1.46 -9.62 -2.53
CA GLY A 122 -1.50 -10.82 -3.37
C GLY A 122 -1.07 -10.55 -4.81
N MET A 123 -1.58 -9.48 -5.42
CA MET A 123 -1.15 -9.06 -6.77
C MET A 123 0.34 -8.75 -6.82
N CYS A 124 0.89 -8.07 -5.81
CA CYS A 124 2.32 -7.75 -5.76
C CYS A 124 3.19 -9.02 -5.65
N TYR A 125 2.74 -10.06 -4.96
CA TYR A 125 3.47 -11.32 -4.82
C TYR A 125 3.22 -12.33 -5.93
N ALA A 126 2.16 -12.17 -6.72
CA ALA A 126 1.84 -13.07 -7.83
C ALA A 126 2.87 -13.04 -8.98
N TYR A 127 3.72 -12.03 -9.02
CA TYR A 127 4.71 -11.85 -10.07
C TYR A 127 6.12 -11.92 -9.51
N ASP A 128 6.96 -12.73 -10.16
CA ASP A 128 8.39 -12.79 -9.93
C ASP A 128 9.16 -11.79 -10.80
N GLY A 129 10.42 -11.53 -10.42
CA GLY A 129 11.32 -10.64 -11.17
C GLY A 129 11.16 -9.15 -10.80
N THR A 130 11.72 -8.27 -11.63
CA THR A 130 11.84 -6.83 -11.33
C THR A 130 10.83 -5.94 -12.06
N ALA A 131 10.13 -6.45 -13.06
CA ALA A 131 9.26 -5.68 -13.96
C ALA A 131 7.74 -5.84 -13.65
N TRP A 132 7.37 -6.23 -12.44
CA TRP A 132 5.99 -6.53 -12.06
C TRP A 132 5.15 -5.27 -11.77
N GLN A 133 5.78 -4.19 -11.32
CA GLN A 133 5.09 -2.97 -10.88
C GLN A 133 4.15 -2.36 -11.94
N PRO A 134 4.56 -2.18 -13.22
CA PRO A 134 3.66 -1.61 -14.23
C PRO A 134 2.40 -2.45 -14.46
N THR A 135 2.49 -3.77 -14.30
CA THR A 135 1.34 -4.67 -14.43
C THR A 135 0.38 -4.49 -13.26
N VAL A 136 0.90 -4.47 -12.03
CA VAL A 136 0.06 -4.25 -10.84
C VAL A 136 -0.57 -2.86 -10.86
N LEU A 137 0.15 -1.82 -11.29
CA LEU A 137 -0.41 -0.47 -11.43
C LEU A 137 -1.59 -0.44 -12.40
N ARG A 138 -1.51 -1.12 -13.54
CA ARG A 138 -2.66 -1.25 -14.47
C ARG A 138 -3.83 -2.01 -13.85
N LEU A 139 -3.56 -3.05 -13.05
CA LEU A 139 -4.61 -3.80 -12.34
C LEU A 139 -5.29 -2.93 -11.28
N ILE A 140 -4.56 -2.04 -10.61
CA ILE A 140 -5.16 -1.05 -9.69
C ILE A 140 -6.15 -0.16 -10.43
N ASP A 141 -5.82 0.31 -11.64
CA ASP A 141 -6.75 1.14 -12.41
C ASP A 141 -8.04 0.37 -12.72
N VAL A 142 -7.93 -0.90 -13.14
CA VAL A 142 -9.10 -1.78 -13.34
C VAL A 142 -9.90 -1.97 -12.05
N PHE A 143 -9.22 -2.13 -10.90
CA PHE A 143 -9.88 -2.24 -9.60
C PHE A 143 -10.66 -0.97 -9.26
N ILE A 144 -10.02 0.18 -9.37
CA ILE A 144 -10.67 1.48 -9.09
C ILE A 144 -11.89 1.68 -9.98
N ASP A 145 -11.79 1.36 -11.27
CA ASP A 145 -12.93 1.45 -12.19
C ASP A 145 -14.06 0.49 -11.80
N GLY A 146 -13.72 -0.70 -11.30
CA GLY A 146 -14.69 -1.67 -10.77
C GLY A 146 -15.36 -1.24 -9.47
N LEU A 147 -14.68 -0.40 -8.65
CA LEU A 147 -15.24 0.16 -7.43
C LEU A 147 -16.17 1.36 -7.68
N ARG A 148 -16.02 2.06 -8.81
CA ARG A 148 -16.83 3.24 -9.12
C ARG A 148 -18.30 2.88 -9.17
N ARG A 149 -19.15 3.73 -8.61
CA ARG A 149 -20.60 3.63 -8.81
C ARG A 149 -20.93 3.87 -10.27
N ARG A 150 -21.57 2.89 -10.90
CA ARG A 150 -22.20 3.13 -12.21
C ARG A 150 -23.38 4.07 -11.97
N PRO A 151 -23.55 5.16 -12.76
CA PRO A 151 -24.76 5.93 -12.70
C PRO A 151 -25.91 4.97 -12.97
N GLU A 152 -26.91 4.94 -12.07
CA GLU A 152 -28.16 4.21 -12.32
C GLU A 152 -28.71 4.70 -13.65
N LYS A 153 -28.86 3.80 -14.59
CA LYS A 153 -29.65 4.10 -15.81
C LYS A 153 -31.04 4.49 -15.26
N ARG A 154 -31.37 5.78 -15.35
CA ARG A 154 -32.76 6.21 -15.17
C ARG A 154 -33.60 5.30 -16.06
N HIS A 155 -34.36 4.45 -15.45
CA HIS A 155 -35.43 3.75 -16.14
C HIS A 155 -36.43 4.86 -16.47
N ASP A 156 -36.39 5.32 -17.71
CA ASP A 156 -37.41 6.19 -18.27
C ASP A 156 -38.68 5.33 -18.31
N PRO A 157 -39.71 5.63 -17.50
CA PRO A 157 -40.98 4.94 -17.65
C PRO A 157 -41.60 5.49 -18.93
N GLY A 158 -41.24 4.83 -20.07
CA GLY A 158 -41.75 5.17 -21.39
C GLY A 158 -43.27 5.22 -21.39
N LEU A 159 -43.74 6.25 -21.97
CA LEU A 159 -45.08 6.55 -22.46
C LEU A 159 -45.89 5.32 -22.87
#